data_665f7eefe673e9d4c14e8c2e8b4ff8e2
#
_entry.id   665f7eefe673e9d4c14e8c2e8b4ff8e2
#
_cell.length_a   1.000
_cell.length_b   1.000
_cell.length_c   1.000
_cell.angle_alpha   90.00
_cell.angle_beta   90.00
_cell.angle_gamma   90.00
#
_symmetry.space_group_name_H-M   'P 1'
#
loop_
_entity.id
_entity.type
_entity.pdbx_description
1 polymer ?
#
loop_
_entity_poly.entity_id
_entity_poly.type
_entity_poly.pdbx_seq_one_letter_code
_entity_poly.pdbx_strand_id
1 'polypeptide(L)'
;MNHSELSIIDLLIVGIYLVAMVAIGVYSVRKIKNTGDYFVAGHSFGPLVLMATVCATIIGGSGLMGRAGVAYSSGFKAVLTAVPYLLGMFLFSGISGRISKVGMKYGITSIPELFEQRYGKTAKVILAGFIAFTMMGTVASQVTATATIINMLGGDIGISYEAGAMIATVVFMVYTATSGLFGVVYTDVLQFYMLLLFVYILIPVASLFHVGGIGNFVANVNPALVKPYIDGSILGDIVTYLVFTMAGAEMWQRAFAAKDAKSAKKGMFLGTSVYGVTIILVFFMGLVAHQIVGDEILTQFGSTDATVPALAIKVLPVGLTGLALAGMLSVIMSTADSYLLVSVQSVVRDIMYTFNPQMTDKAEIKWSRIFSIVLPIGALIIALYIKNAYNILMFAWSFYAAACGLPAFASLYWKKATRQGVLAAMISGFMVCVGWKMIGQPFGLGAAVPGTISCAIALVVVSLMTCQKTPSKFLDVE
;
A
#
# COMPACT_ATOMS: atom_id res chain seq x y z
N MET A 1 13.15 29.99 20.55
CA MET A 1 13.64 29.95 19.15
C MET A 1 12.41 29.67 18.30
N ASN A 2 12.03 30.60 17.42
CA ASN A 2 10.91 30.38 16.48
C ASN A 2 11.34 29.36 15.43
N HIS A 3 10.98 28.09 15.62
CA HIS A 3 11.24 26.98 14.69
C HIS A 3 10.11 26.83 13.65
N SER A 4 9.52 27.91 13.17
CA SER A 4 8.31 27.87 12.33
C SER A 4 8.58 28.02 10.82
N GLU A 5 9.82 28.13 10.38
CA GLU A 5 10.13 28.30 8.97
C GLU A 5 11.07 27.19 8.49
N LEU A 6 10.68 26.53 7.39
CA LEU A 6 11.54 25.56 6.69
C LEU A 6 12.74 26.28 6.09
N SER A 7 13.92 25.76 6.42
CA SER A 7 15.18 26.34 5.90
C SER A 7 15.42 25.91 4.45
N ILE A 8 16.13 26.75 3.69
CA ILE A 8 16.64 26.41 2.37
C ILE A 8 17.48 25.11 2.37
N ILE A 9 18.12 24.81 3.52
CA ILE A 9 18.88 23.56 3.72
C ILE A 9 17.95 22.35 3.68
N ASP A 10 16.77 22.41 4.32
CA ASP A 10 15.79 21.34 4.32
C ASP A 10 15.25 21.08 2.91
N LEU A 11 14.96 22.14 2.17
CA LEU A 11 14.56 22.07 0.76
C LEU A 11 15.63 21.43 -0.13
N LEU A 12 16.91 21.83 0.06
CA LEU A 12 18.03 21.24 -0.67
C LEU A 12 18.19 19.75 -0.38
N ILE A 13 18.06 19.30 0.88
CA ILE A 13 18.15 17.90 1.25
C ILE A 13 17.05 17.09 0.55
N VAL A 14 15.81 17.57 0.58
CA VAL A 14 14.69 16.92 -0.11
C VAL A 14 14.93 16.91 -1.62
N GLY A 15 15.37 18.01 -2.21
CA GLY A 15 15.68 18.09 -3.64
C GLY A 15 16.78 17.11 -4.06
N ILE A 16 17.88 17.02 -3.29
CA ILE A 16 18.97 16.06 -3.53
C ILE A 16 18.44 14.62 -3.45
N TYR A 17 17.59 14.31 -2.46
CA TYR A 17 16.96 13.00 -2.33
C TYR A 17 16.16 12.64 -3.60
N LEU A 18 15.26 13.52 -4.06
CA LEU A 18 14.43 13.27 -5.24
C LEU A 18 15.28 13.06 -6.50
N VAL A 19 16.32 13.88 -6.71
CA VAL A 19 17.24 13.73 -7.84
C VAL A 19 18.01 12.41 -7.75
N ALA A 20 18.48 12.02 -6.57
CA ALA A 20 19.17 10.75 -6.36
C ALA A 20 18.26 9.54 -6.69
N MET A 21 16.98 9.56 -6.29
CA MET A 21 16.03 8.50 -6.61
C MET A 21 15.81 8.36 -8.12
N VAL A 22 15.60 9.47 -8.82
CA VAL A 22 15.47 9.46 -10.29
C VAL A 22 16.74 8.90 -10.95
N ALA A 23 17.93 9.31 -10.48
CA ALA A 23 19.19 8.83 -11.02
C ALA A 23 19.39 7.31 -10.82
N ILE A 24 19.03 6.78 -9.64
CA ILE A 24 19.06 5.33 -9.36
C ILE A 24 18.06 4.58 -10.27
N GLY A 25 16.85 5.12 -10.44
CA GLY A 25 15.87 4.55 -11.35
C GLY A 25 16.39 4.43 -12.78
N VAL A 26 16.94 5.49 -13.33
CA VAL A 26 17.55 5.53 -14.67
C VAL A 26 18.72 4.55 -14.79
N TYR A 27 19.57 4.45 -13.77
CA TYR A 27 20.68 3.49 -13.75
C TYR A 27 20.19 2.02 -13.79
N SER A 28 19.07 1.73 -13.11
CA SER A 28 18.50 0.39 -12.99
C SER A 28 17.98 -0.17 -14.31
N VAL A 29 17.67 0.67 -15.31
CA VAL A 29 17.26 0.26 -16.67
C VAL A 29 18.22 -0.78 -17.29
N ARG A 30 19.52 -0.66 -17.01
CA ARG A 30 20.57 -1.52 -17.57
C ARG A 30 20.49 -2.98 -17.09
N LYS A 31 19.77 -3.25 -16.00
CA LYS A 31 19.64 -4.60 -15.41
C LYS A 31 18.43 -5.37 -15.92
N ILE A 32 17.50 -4.73 -16.60
CA ILE A 32 16.27 -5.35 -17.12
C ILE A 32 16.53 -5.93 -18.50
N LYS A 33 16.49 -7.26 -18.62
CA LYS A 33 16.72 -7.98 -19.88
C LYS A 33 15.47 -8.63 -20.46
N ASN A 34 14.53 -9.05 -19.59
CA ASN A 34 13.30 -9.75 -19.95
C ASN A 34 12.15 -9.34 -19.02
N THR A 35 10.94 -9.83 -19.31
CA THR A 35 9.74 -9.54 -18.50
C THR A 35 9.78 -10.16 -17.10
N GLY A 36 10.44 -11.30 -16.93
CA GLY A 36 10.67 -11.92 -15.62
C GLY A 36 11.53 -11.05 -14.71
N ASP A 37 12.58 -10.41 -15.25
CA ASP A 37 13.38 -9.44 -14.49
C ASP A 37 12.55 -8.21 -14.14
N TYR A 38 11.65 -7.79 -15.04
CA TYR A 38 10.83 -6.60 -14.84
C TYR A 38 9.78 -6.77 -13.73
N PHE A 39 9.09 -7.93 -13.66
CA PHE A 39 7.94 -8.13 -12.76
C PHE A 39 8.22 -8.96 -11.50
N VAL A 40 9.17 -9.92 -11.52
CA VAL A 40 9.48 -10.81 -10.37
C VAL A 40 10.96 -10.92 -10.05
N ALA A 41 11.81 -10.08 -10.65
CA ALA A 41 13.26 -10.02 -10.40
C ALA A 41 13.95 -11.39 -10.40
N GLY A 42 13.54 -12.30 -11.29
CA GLY A 42 14.15 -13.61 -11.52
C GLY A 42 14.12 -14.54 -10.30
N HIS A 43 13.18 -14.41 -9.37
CA HIS A 43 13.09 -15.22 -8.12
C HIS A 43 14.36 -15.18 -7.28
N SER A 44 14.96 -14.00 -7.06
CA SER A 44 16.30 -13.89 -6.48
C SER A 44 16.35 -13.43 -5.01
N PHE A 45 15.21 -13.02 -4.42
CA PHE A 45 15.23 -12.33 -3.15
C PHE A 45 15.33 -13.24 -1.92
N GLY A 46 16.35 -12.98 -1.10
CA GLY A 46 16.52 -13.59 0.22
C GLY A 46 15.64 -12.95 1.30
N PRO A 47 15.60 -13.53 2.52
CA PRO A 47 14.65 -13.13 3.56
C PRO A 47 14.84 -11.70 4.07
N LEU A 48 16.08 -11.17 4.12
CA LEU A 48 16.33 -9.78 4.59
C LEU A 48 15.91 -8.73 3.55
N VAL A 49 16.15 -9.02 2.27
CA VAL A 49 15.69 -8.14 1.17
C VAL A 49 14.17 -8.13 1.14
N LEU A 50 13.54 -9.30 1.27
CA LEU A 50 12.07 -9.39 1.36
C LEU A 50 11.52 -8.66 2.58
N MET A 51 12.16 -8.76 3.76
CA MET A 51 11.78 -8.01 4.94
C MET A 51 11.76 -6.51 4.66
N ALA A 52 12.84 -5.97 4.11
CA ALA A 52 12.96 -4.54 3.85
C ALA A 52 11.93 -4.05 2.83
N THR A 53 11.77 -4.75 1.68
CA THR A 53 10.80 -4.36 0.65
C THR A 53 9.35 -4.54 1.12
N VAL A 54 9.04 -5.58 1.92
CA VAL A 54 7.72 -5.76 2.54
C VAL A 54 7.41 -4.58 3.45
N CYS A 55 8.33 -4.22 4.37
CA CYS A 55 8.17 -3.06 5.24
C CYS A 55 7.97 -1.76 4.45
N ALA A 56 8.85 -1.48 3.50
CA ALA A 56 8.80 -0.27 2.68
C ALA A 56 7.47 -0.16 1.90
N THR A 57 6.90 -1.30 1.47
CA THR A 57 5.64 -1.32 0.72
C THR A 57 4.40 -1.18 1.60
N ILE A 58 4.38 -1.83 2.78
CA ILE A 58 3.20 -1.84 3.65
C ILE A 58 2.97 -0.47 4.30
N ILE A 59 4.03 0.22 4.66
CA ILE A 59 3.92 1.44 5.47
C ILE A 59 3.27 2.57 4.67
N GLY A 60 3.78 2.95 3.54
CA GLY A 60 3.24 3.98 2.64
C GLY A 60 2.87 5.31 3.29
N GLY A 61 2.54 6.30 2.46
CA GLY A 61 2.09 7.61 2.93
C GLY A 61 0.79 7.56 3.74
N SER A 62 -0.19 6.79 3.26
CA SER A 62 -1.46 6.59 3.99
C SER A 62 -1.26 5.79 5.29
N GLY A 63 -0.29 4.87 5.33
CA GLY A 63 0.06 4.11 6.53
C GLY A 63 0.80 4.93 7.57
N LEU A 64 1.63 5.88 7.16
CA LEU A 64 2.36 6.80 8.03
C LEU A 64 1.53 8.06 8.33
N MET A 65 1.31 8.90 7.32
CA MET A 65 0.68 10.20 7.49
C MET A 65 -0.81 10.08 7.77
N GLY A 66 -1.53 9.31 6.94
CA GLY A 66 -2.97 9.13 7.10
C GLY A 66 -3.35 8.47 8.43
N ARG A 67 -2.60 7.44 8.86
CA ARG A 67 -2.87 6.78 10.14
C ARG A 67 -2.46 7.62 11.35
N ALA A 68 -1.37 8.38 11.27
CA ALA A 68 -1.03 9.37 12.31
C ALA A 68 -2.11 10.46 12.40
N GLY A 69 -2.68 10.89 11.26
CA GLY A 69 -3.82 11.80 11.21
C GLY A 69 -5.08 11.23 11.86
N VAL A 70 -5.36 9.93 11.67
CA VAL A 70 -6.45 9.23 12.39
C VAL A 70 -6.14 9.15 13.89
N ALA A 71 -4.89 8.90 14.28
CA ALA A 71 -4.49 8.90 15.70
C ALA A 71 -4.62 10.29 16.35
N TYR A 72 -4.24 11.33 15.60
CA TYR A 72 -4.40 12.73 16.01
C TYR A 72 -5.87 13.10 16.23
N SER A 73 -6.76 12.77 15.29
CA SER A 73 -8.17 13.21 15.31
C SER A 73 -9.10 12.27 16.08
N SER A 74 -8.82 10.97 16.07
CA SER A 74 -9.73 9.91 16.56
C SER A 74 -9.04 8.90 17.48
N GLY A 75 -7.78 9.14 17.82
CA GLY A 75 -7.03 8.39 18.82
C GLY A 75 -6.98 6.88 18.55
N PHE A 76 -7.55 6.11 19.47
CA PHE A 76 -7.46 4.64 19.48
C PHE A 76 -8.06 3.96 18.22
N LYS A 77 -8.87 4.65 17.42
CA LYS A 77 -9.36 4.16 16.12
C LYS A 77 -8.20 3.76 15.21
N ALA A 78 -7.08 4.49 15.25
CA ALA A 78 -5.90 4.16 14.46
C ALA A 78 -5.31 2.79 14.80
N VAL A 79 -5.35 2.37 16.06
CA VAL A 79 -4.91 1.05 16.52
C VAL A 79 -5.91 -0.03 16.13
N LEU A 80 -7.22 0.22 16.35
CA LEU A 80 -8.27 -0.73 16.02
C LEU A 80 -8.29 -1.11 14.53
N THR A 81 -7.93 -0.20 13.65
CA THR A 81 -7.84 -0.47 12.21
C THR A 81 -6.49 -1.05 11.79
N ALA A 82 -5.41 -0.76 12.51
CA ALA A 82 -4.07 -1.27 12.21
C ALA A 82 -3.88 -2.75 12.60
N VAL A 83 -4.41 -3.14 13.76
CA VAL A 83 -4.27 -4.51 14.27
C VAL A 83 -4.84 -5.57 13.32
N PRO A 84 -6.04 -5.42 12.74
CA PRO A 84 -6.57 -6.36 11.75
C PRO A 84 -5.67 -6.54 10.53
N TYR A 85 -5.08 -5.45 10.02
CA TYR A 85 -4.10 -5.54 8.92
C TYR A 85 -2.86 -6.31 9.34
N LEU A 86 -2.32 -6.04 10.54
CA LEU A 86 -1.17 -6.77 11.09
C LEU A 86 -1.47 -8.27 11.22
N LEU A 87 -2.63 -8.63 11.77
CA LEU A 87 -3.06 -10.03 11.90
C LEU A 87 -3.20 -10.70 10.53
N GLY A 88 -3.82 -10.01 9.56
CA GLY A 88 -3.94 -10.50 8.19
C GLY A 88 -2.57 -10.72 7.54
N MET A 89 -1.60 -9.84 7.76
CA MET A 89 -0.23 -9.99 7.27
C MET A 89 0.52 -11.16 7.94
N PHE A 90 0.31 -11.44 9.22
CA PHE A 90 0.85 -12.64 9.85
C PHE A 90 0.24 -13.93 9.27
N LEU A 91 -1.07 -13.95 9.01
CA LEU A 91 -1.73 -15.06 8.31
C LEU A 91 -1.15 -15.22 6.90
N PHE A 92 -0.99 -14.11 6.17
CA PHE A 92 -0.36 -14.11 4.85
C PHE A 92 1.07 -14.65 4.89
N SER A 93 1.86 -14.27 5.90
CA SER A 93 3.21 -14.81 6.10
C SER A 93 3.21 -16.34 6.22
N GLY A 94 2.18 -16.90 6.87
CA GLY A 94 1.99 -18.36 6.97
C GLY A 94 1.80 -19.05 5.62
N ILE A 95 1.07 -18.41 4.70
CA ILE A 95 0.75 -18.98 3.37
C ILE A 95 1.76 -18.61 2.28
N SER A 96 2.61 -17.60 2.50
CA SER A 96 3.54 -17.07 1.50
C SER A 96 4.54 -18.11 0.95
N GLY A 97 4.95 -19.06 1.78
CA GLY A 97 5.79 -20.18 1.37
C GLY A 97 5.10 -21.10 0.34
N ARG A 98 3.79 -21.33 0.49
CA ARG A 98 2.99 -22.07 -0.50
C ARG A 98 2.84 -21.30 -1.79
N ILE A 99 2.60 -19.99 -1.72
CA ILE A 99 2.53 -19.09 -2.88
C ILE A 99 3.84 -19.18 -3.67
N SER A 100 5.00 -19.05 -3.00
CA SER A 100 6.32 -19.17 -3.62
C SER A 100 6.53 -20.53 -4.30
N LYS A 101 6.20 -21.63 -3.64
CA LYS A 101 6.29 -22.98 -4.24
C LYS A 101 5.42 -23.12 -5.48
N VAL A 102 4.17 -22.63 -5.44
CA VAL A 102 3.25 -22.65 -6.59
C VAL A 102 3.81 -21.82 -7.74
N GLY A 103 4.31 -20.61 -7.45
CA GLY A 103 4.95 -19.74 -8.46
C GLY A 103 6.10 -20.41 -9.18
N MET A 104 7.04 -20.97 -8.44
CA MET A 104 8.21 -21.67 -9.00
C MET A 104 7.83 -22.95 -9.78
N LYS A 105 6.87 -23.75 -9.26
CA LYS A 105 6.46 -25.00 -9.88
C LYS A 105 5.73 -24.80 -11.21
N TYR A 106 4.90 -23.77 -11.30
CA TYR A 106 3.99 -23.55 -12.44
C TYR A 106 4.34 -22.32 -13.29
N GLY A 107 5.43 -21.62 -12.99
CA GLY A 107 5.85 -20.42 -13.70
C GLY A 107 4.87 -19.24 -13.54
N ILE A 108 4.20 -19.14 -12.38
CA ILE A 108 3.21 -18.11 -12.10
C ILE A 108 3.87 -16.91 -11.45
N THR A 109 3.57 -15.72 -11.95
CA THR A 109 4.17 -14.45 -11.50
C THR A 109 3.14 -13.48 -10.92
N SER A 110 1.83 -13.77 -11.08
CA SER A 110 0.74 -12.94 -10.58
C SER A 110 -0.46 -13.76 -10.06
N ILE A 111 -1.32 -13.15 -9.23
CA ILE A 111 -2.58 -13.80 -8.81
C ILE A 111 -3.50 -14.04 -10.01
N PRO A 112 -3.67 -13.11 -10.97
CA PRO A 112 -4.46 -13.37 -12.17
C PRO A 112 -3.99 -14.57 -12.98
N GLU A 113 -2.68 -14.84 -13.08
CA GLU A 113 -2.16 -16.05 -13.74
C GLU A 113 -2.58 -17.33 -12.98
N LEU A 114 -2.58 -17.30 -11.64
CA LEU A 114 -3.12 -18.38 -10.82
C LEU A 114 -4.61 -18.64 -11.13
N PHE A 115 -5.38 -17.56 -11.25
CA PHE A 115 -6.81 -17.64 -11.58
C PHE A 115 -7.04 -18.16 -13.00
N GLU A 116 -6.20 -17.80 -13.97
CA GLU A 116 -6.27 -18.33 -15.33
C GLU A 116 -6.11 -19.84 -15.34
N GLN A 117 -5.09 -20.35 -14.67
CA GLN A 117 -4.80 -21.80 -14.65
C GLN A 117 -5.88 -22.60 -13.93
N ARG A 118 -6.57 -22.00 -12.96
CA ARG A 118 -7.59 -22.69 -12.18
C ARG A 118 -9.01 -22.45 -12.66
N TYR A 119 -9.35 -21.23 -13.07
CA TYR A 119 -10.72 -20.78 -13.37
C TYR A 119 -10.88 -20.23 -14.79
N GLY A 120 -9.79 -20.16 -15.57
CA GLY A 120 -9.79 -19.72 -16.96
C GLY A 120 -9.63 -18.21 -17.17
N LYS A 121 -9.49 -17.83 -18.44
CA LYS A 121 -9.16 -16.46 -18.88
C LYS A 121 -10.12 -15.38 -18.36
N THR A 122 -11.42 -15.66 -18.28
CA THR A 122 -12.40 -14.68 -17.79
C THR A 122 -12.13 -14.28 -16.35
N ALA A 123 -11.81 -15.25 -15.47
CA ALA A 123 -11.48 -14.99 -14.08
C ALA A 123 -10.16 -14.19 -13.94
N LYS A 124 -9.17 -14.49 -14.78
CA LYS A 124 -7.92 -13.72 -14.88
C LYS A 124 -8.18 -12.25 -15.18
N VAL A 125 -8.91 -11.97 -16.25
CA VAL A 125 -9.14 -10.59 -16.74
C VAL A 125 -9.95 -9.78 -15.75
N ILE A 126 -11.00 -10.35 -15.15
CA ILE A 126 -11.82 -9.65 -14.15
C ILE A 126 -10.97 -9.32 -12.91
N LEU A 127 -10.22 -10.29 -12.40
CA LEU A 127 -9.34 -10.05 -11.24
C LEU A 127 -8.26 -9.02 -11.55
N ALA A 128 -7.63 -9.10 -12.71
CA ALA A 128 -6.62 -8.14 -13.15
C ALA A 128 -7.19 -6.70 -13.25
N GLY A 129 -8.44 -6.56 -13.74
CA GLY A 129 -9.15 -5.28 -13.76
C GLY A 129 -9.36 -4.71 -12.35
N PHE A 130 -9.79 -5.53 -11.39
CA PHE A 130 -9.92 -5.11 -9.99
C PHE A 130 -8.58 -4.71 -9.37
N ILE A 131 -7.52 -5.48 -9.63
CA ILE A 131 -6.16 -5.15 -9.15
C ILE A 131 -5.70 -3.81 -9.73
N ALA A 132 -5.77 -3.64 -11.06
CA ALA A 132 -5.33 -2.42 -11.73
C ALA A 132 -6.03 -1.18 -11.16
N PHE A 133 -7.36 -1.23 -10.99
CA PHE A 133 -8.15 -0.13 -10.43
C PHE A 133 -7.79 0.17 -8.97
N THR A 134 -7.68 -0.86 -8.13
CA THR A 134 -7.38 -0.71 -6.70
C THR A 134 -5.97 -0.17 -6.47
N MET A 135 -4.99 -0.71 -7.21
CA MET A 135 -3.61 -0.27 -7.11
C MET A 135 -3.43 1.17 -7.61
N MET A 136 -4.15 1.57 -8.67
CA MET A 136 -4.20 2.97 -9.11
C MET A 136 -4.76 3.89 -8.01
N GLY A 137 -5.84 3.49 -7.30
CA GLY A 137 -6.36 4.21 -6.15
C GLY A 137 -5.34 4.32 -5.01
N THR A 138 -4.57 3.26 -4.77
CA THR A 138 -3.48 3.29 -3.78
C THR A 138 -2.37 4.25 -4.20
N VAL A 139 -1.99 4.29 -5.48
CA VAL A 139 -1.05 5.29 -6.01
C VAL A 139 -1.59 6.71 -5.82
N ALA A 140 -2.89 6.93 -6.04
CA ALA A 140 -3.51 8.24 -5.80
C ALA A 140 -3.37 8.69 -4.34
N SER A 141 -3.48 7.78 -3.37
CA SER A 141 -3.24 8.10 -1.96
C SER A 141 -1.79 8.53 -1.70
N GLN A 142 -0.82 7.94 -2.43
CA GLN A 142 0.59 8.35 -2.32
C GLN A 142 0.83 9.73 -2.98
N VAL A 143 0.16 10.02 -4.10
CA VAL A 143 0.20 11.35 -4.73
C VAL A 143 -0.32 12.40 -3.74
N THR A 144 -1.45 12.12 -3.06
CA THR A 144 -2.00 13.03 -2.05
C THR A 144 -1.04 13.27 -0.88
N ALA A 145 -0.45 12.20 -0.34
CA ALA A 145 0.52 12.32 0.76
C ALA A 145 1.76 13.13 0.35
N THR A 146 2.30 12.89 -0.86
CA THR A 146 3.43 13.65 -1.38
C THR A 146 3.07 15.12 -1.64
N ALA A 147 1.88 15.37 -2.20
CA ALA A 147 1.38 16.72 -2.45
C ALA A 147 1.28 17.53 -1.17
N THR A 148 0.82 16.92 -0.08
CA THR A 148 0.77 17.54 1.26
C THR A 148 2.17 17.96 1.72
N ILE A 149 3.17 17.08 1.61
CA ILE A 149 4.56 17.41 2.00
C ILE A 149 5.11 18.55 1.12
N ILE A 150 4.94 18.46 -0.20
CA ILE A 150 5.45 19.49 -1.13
C ILE A 150 4.76 20.84 -0.91
N ASN A 151 3.46 20.86 -0.64
CA ASN A 151 2.72 22.07 -0.30
C ASN A 151 3.25 22.71 0.99
N MET A 152 3.52 21.90 2.02
CA MET A 152 4.10 22.37 3.28
C MET A 152 5.52 22.92 3.09
N LEU A 153 6.36 22.24 2.28
CA LEU A 153 7.70 22.68 1.93
C LEU A 153 7.71 23.99 1.13
N GLY A 154 6.72 24.19 0.29
CA GLY A 154 6.61 25.30 -0.62
C GLY A 154 5.73 26.44 -0.15
N GLY A 155 5.27 26.46 1.12
CA GLY A 155 4.32 27.44 1.63
C GLY A 155 4.77 28.89 1.41
N ASP A 156 6.04 29.21 1.67
CA ASP A 156 6.61 30.53 1.48
C ASP A 156 6.88 30.89 0.01
N ILE A 157 7.02 29.87 -0.87
CA ILE A 157 7.25 30.03 -2.32
C ILE A 157 5.92 29.97 -3.10
N GLY A 158 4.79 29.71 -2.40
CA GLY A 158 3.46 29.63 -3.02
C GLY A 158 3.20 28.37 -3.82
N ILE A 159 3.83 27.22 -3.51
CA ILE A 159 3.55 25.96 -4.17
C ILE A 159 2.18 25.43 -3.68
N SER A 160 1.20 25.42 -4.57
CA SER A 160 -0.13 24.89 -4.24
C SER A 160 -0.13 23.36 -4.09
N TYR A 161 -1.18 22.81 -3.44
CA TYR A 161 -1.38 21.37 -3.35
C TYR A 161 -1.44 20.73 -4.74
N GLU A 162 -2.10 21.39 -5.71
CA GLU A 162 -2.25 20.89 -7.09
C GLU A 162 -0.89 20.81 -7.79
N ALA A 163 -0.02 21.83 -7.62
CA ALA A 163 1.34 21.81 -8.14
C ALA A 163 2.16 20.68 -7.48
N GLY A 164 2.04 20.51 -6.17
CA GLY A 164 2.65 19.40 -5.44
C GLY A 164 2.20 18.02 -5.96
N ALA A 165 0.91 17.84 -6.24
CA ALA A 165 0.37 16.60 -6.80
C ALA A 165 0.89 16.33 -8.22
N MET A 166 1.03 17.35 -9.05
CA MET A 166 1.63 17.23 -10.39
C MET A 166 3.11 16.83 -10.30
N ILE A 167 3.89 17.49 -9.44
CA ILE A 167 5.32 17.16 -9.22
C ILE A 167 5.45 15.71 -8.74
N ALA A 168 4.69 15.30 -7.73
CA ALA A 168 4.67 13.93 -7.24
C ALA A 168 4.41 12.91 -8.35
N THR A 169 3.39 13.18 -9.16
CA THR A 169 2.99 12.29 -10.27
C THR A 169 4.10 12.16 -11.30
N VAL A 170 4.75 13.26 -11.70
CA VAL A 170 5.88 13.24 -12.65
C VAL A 170 7.04 12.43 -12.09
N VAL A 171 7.39 12.61 -10.81
CA VAL A 171 8.45 11.82 -10.15
C VAL A 171 8.15 10.34 -10.18
N PHE A 172 6.92 9.94 -9.81
CA PHE A 172 6.50 8.52 -9.83
C PHE A 172 6.53 7.95 -11.26
N MET A 173 6.05 8.70 -12.26
CA MET A 173 6.09 8.30 -13.67
C MET A 173 7.52 7.98 -14.13
N VAL A 174 8.43 8.93 -13.93
CA VAL A 174 9.82 8.80 -14.42
C VAL A 174 10.53 7.65 -13.72
N TYR A 175 10.39 7.58 -12.41
CA TYR A 175 11.05 6.56 -11.62
C TYR A 175 10.52 5.15 -11.95
N THR A 176 9.21 4.91 -11.90
CA THR A 176 8.64 3.57 -12.12
C THR A 176 8.79 3.10 -13.57
N ALA A 177 8.65 3.99 -14.56
CA ALA A 177 8.85 3.63 -15.97
C ALA A 177 10.27 3.13 -16.27
N THR A 178 11.25 3.51 -15.44
CA THR A 178 12.66 3.14 -15.62
C THR A 178 13.10 1.96 -14.77
N SER A 179 12.56 1.77 -13.57
CA SER A 179 13.17 0.89 -12.55
C SER A 179 12.79 -0.61 -12.65
N GLY A 180 11.52 -0.96 -12.98
CA GLY A 180 11.02 -2.33 -12.84
C GLY A 180 11.16 -2.86 -11.39
N LEU A 181 10.74 -4.10 -11.10
CA LEU A 181 10.79 -4.64 -9.73
C LEU A 181 12.21 -4.73 -9.16
N PHE A 182 13.19 -4.99 -10.00
CA PHE A 182 14.59 -5.09 -9.55
C PHE A 182 15.08 -3.75 -9.00
N GLY A 183 14.82 -2.64 -9.70
CA GLY A 183 15.18 -1.30 -9.26
C GLY A 183 14.39 -0.88 -8.03
N VAL A 184 13.08 -1.11 -8.03
CA VAL A 184 12.20 -0.82 -6.89
C VAL A 184 12.71 -1.48 -5.61
N VAL A 185 12.99 -2.79 -5.61
CA VAL A 185 13.42 -3.49 -4.39
C VAL A 185 14.79 -3.01 -3.87
N TYR A 186 15.73 -2.67 -4.74
CA TYR A 186 17.01 -2.13 -4.27
C TYR A 186 16.87 -0.74 -3.64
N THR A 187 16.03 0.12 -4.22
CA THR A 187 15.73 1.41 -3.59
C THR A 187 14.90 1.26 -2.32
N ASP A 188 13.96 0.29 -2.28
CA ASP A 188 13.18 -0.03 -1.08
C ASP A 188 14.07 -0.31 0.14
N VAL A 189 15.20 -1.00 -0.05
CA VAL A 189 16.14 -1.28 1.04
C VAL A 189 16.73 0.01 1.61
N LEU A 190 17.20 0.94 0.76
CA LEU A 190 17.71 2.24 1.19
C LEU A 190 16.60 3.06 1.85
N GLN A 191 15.44 3.12 1.22
CA GLN A 191 14.27 3.86 1.68
C GLN A 191 13.76 3.33 3.02
N PHE A 192 13.80 2.03 3.25
CA PHE A 192 13.49 1.42 4.54
C PHE A 192 14.40 1.93 5.67
N TYR A 193 15.71 2.03 5.43
CA TYR A 193 16.63 2.57 6.45
C TYR A 193 16.42 4.07 6.68
N MET A 194 16.16 4.85 5.63
CA MET A 194 15.83 6.27 5.78
C MET A 194 14.56 6.47 6.60
N LEU A 195 13.51 5.70 6.31
CA LEU A 195 12.27 5.70 7.07
C LEU A 195 12.51 5.34 8.54
N LEU A 196 13.23 4.24 8.80
CA LEU A 196 13.48 3.75 10.15
C LEU A 196 14.22 4.78 10.99
N LEU A 197 15.31 5.34 10.45
CA LEU A 197 16.18 6.26 11.19
C LEU A 197 15.54 7.65 11.36
N PHE A 198 15.10 8.25 10.26
CA PHE A 198 14.70 9.65 10.27
C PHE A 198 13.22 9.89 10.61
N VAL A 199 12.38 8.88 10.45
CA VAL A 199 10.96 9.01 10.79
C VAL A 199 10.63 8.26 12.08
N TYR A 200 10.90 6.96 12.15
CA TYR A 200 10.45 6.13 13.28
C TYR A 200 11.34 6.19 14.52
N ILE A 201 12.58 6.65 14.41
CA ILE A 201 13.45 6.86 15.58
C ILE A 201 13.55 8.34 15.89
N LEU A 202 13.96 9.16 14.93
CA LEU A 202 14.29 10.56 15.18
C LEU A 202 13.09 11.38 15.65
N ILE A 203 11.92 11.30 14.96
CA ILE A 203 10.76 12.11 15.31
C ILE A 203 10.18 11.74 16.68
N PRO A 204 9.91 10.45 17.02
CA PRO A 204 9.44 10.08 18.34
C PRO A 204 10.39 10.48 19.46
N VAL A 205 11.71 10.30 19.28
CA VAL A 205 12.71 10.68 20.26
C VAL A 205 12.73 12.20 20.48
N ALA A 206 12.78 12.98 19.41
CA ALA A 206 12.73 14.45 19.50
C ALA A 206 11.41 14.94 20.14
N SER A 207 10.29 14.32 19.81
CA SER A 207 8.98 14.63 20.41
C SER A 207 8.97 14.37 21.91
N LEU A 208 9.52 13.23 22.37
CA LEU A 208 9.63 12.94 23.80
C LEU A 208 10.49 13.95 24.55
N PHE A 209 11.61 14.39 23.96
CA PHE A 209 12.42 15.46 24.55
C PHE A 209 11.66 16.77 24.59
N HIS A 210 10.90 17.09 23.55
CA HIS A 210 10.13 18.34 23.48
C HIS A 210 9.04 18.42 24.54
N VAL A 211 8.34 17.32 24.83
CA VAL A 211 7.28 17.27 25.90
C VAL A 211 7.85 17.05 27.31
N GLY A 212 9.17 16.91 27.48
CA GLY A 212 9.81 16.67 28.76
C GLY A 212 9.73 15.23 29.29
N GLY A 213 9.68 14.26 28.36
CA GLY A 213 9.74 12.82 28.66
C GLY A 213 8.39 12.12 28.69
N ILE A 214 8.45 10.78 28.81
CA ILE A 214 7.25 9.92 28.73
C ILE A 214 6.25 10.17 29.87
N GLY A 215 6.71 10.53 31.06
CA GLY A 215 5.83 10.86 32.19
C GLY A 215 4.94 12.06 31.90
N ASN A 216 5.52 13.14 31.40
CA ASN A 216 4.78 14.34 31.01
C ASN A 216 3.85 14.08 29.82
N PHE A 217 4.30 13.27 28.83
CA PHE A 217 3.43 12.85 27.71
C PHE A 217 2.17 12.16 28.24
N VAL A 218 2.32 11.13 29.09
CA VAL A 218 1.19 10.35 29.61
C VAL A 218 0.26 11.22 30.49
N ALA A 219 0.82 12.14 31.30
CA ALA A 219 0.04 13.02 32.14
C ALA A 219 -0.85 14.02 31.36
N ASN A 220 -0.41 14.40 30.13
CA ASN A 220 -1.08 15.41 29.32
C ASN A 220 -1.82 14.84 28.10
N VAL A 221 -1.81 13.51 27.89
CA VAL A 221 -2.56 12.91 26.77
C VAL A 221 -4.05 13.08 26.98
N ASN A 222 -4.76 13.49 25.93
CA ASN A 222 -6.22 13.62 26.00
C ASN A 222 -6.88 12.25 26.26
N PRO A 223 -7.56 12.04 27.41
CA PRO A 223 -8.15 10.74 27.75
C PRO A 223 -9.17 10.23 26.75
N ALA A 224 -9.83 11.14 25.99
CA ALA A 224 -10.79 10.75 24.97
C ALA A 224 -10.13 10.03 23.79
N LEU A 225 -8.87 10.38 23.45
CA LEU A 225 -8.13 9.76 22.35
C LEU A 225 -7.59 8.35 22.67
N VAL A 226 -7.50 7.98 23.94
CA VAL A 226 -7.00 6.66 24.35
C VAL A 226 -8.11 5.68 24.72
N LYS A 227 -9.37 6.12 24.74
CA LYS A 227 -10.52 5.25 24.99
C LYS A 227 -10.88 4.46 23.73
N PRO A 228 -10.91 3.11 23.78
CA PRO A 228 -11.39 2.33 22.66
C PRO A 228 -12.90 2.50 22.50
N TYR A 229 -13.34 2.66 21.26
CA TYR A 229 -14.75 2.58 20.89
C TYR A 229 -14.89 1.88 19.54
N ILE A 230 -16.00 1.21 19.31
CA ILE A 230 -16.28 0.48 18.05
C ILE A 230 -17.63 0.97 17.53
N ASP A 231 -17.64 1.42 16.29
CA ASP A 231 -18.84 1.75 15.53
C ASP A 231 -18.91 0.94 14.21
N GLY A 232 -20.00 1.10 13.47
CA GLY A 232 -20.18 0.38 12.21
C GLY A 232 -19.15 0.73 11.13
N SER A 233 -18.60 1.94 11.16
CA SER A 233 -17.55 2.36 10.21
C SER A 233 -16.24 1.64 10.50
N ILE A 234 -15.86 1.52 11.77
CA ILE A 234 -14.66 0.79 12.20
C ILE A 234 -14.75 -0.69 11.83
N LEU A 235 -15.94 -1.31 11.94
CA LEU A 235 -16.12 -2.69 11.47
C LEU A 235 -15.85 -2.83 9.97
N GLY A 236 -16.26 -1.85 9.16
CA GLY A 236 -15.94 -1.81 7.74
C GLY A 236 -14.44 -1.74 7.48
N ASP A 237 -13.72 -0.89 8.21
CA ASP A 237 -12.27 -0.73 8.11
C ASP A 237 -11.56 -2.03 8.55
N ILE A 238 -11.98 -2.65 9.66
CA ILE A 238 -11.45 -3.94 10.15
C ILE A 238 -11.58 -5.03 9.07
N VAL A 239 -12.78 -5.19 8.51
CA VAL A 239 -13.02 -6.19 7.45
C VAL A 239 -12.20 -5.87 6.21
N THR A 240 -12.14 -4.59 5.80
CA THR A 240 -11.32 -4.16 4.67
C THR A 240 -9.88 -4.57 4.85
N TYR A 241 -9.26 -4.20 5.96
CA TYR A 241 -7.85 -4.48 6.20
C TYR A 241 -7.55 -5.98 6.31
N LEU A 242 -8.36 -6.73 7.07
CA LEU A 242 -8.13 -8.16 7.26
C LEU A 242 -8.28 -8.95 5.95
N VAL A 243 -9.33 -8.65 5.17
CA VAL A 243 -9.65 -9.40 3.96
C VAL A 243 -8.77 -8.97 2.78
N PHE A 244 -8.39 -7.68 2.70
CA PHE A 244 -7.46 -7.17 1.69
C PHE A 244 -6.14 -7.94 1.70
N THR A 245 -5.59 -8.25 2.89
CA THR A 245 -4.30 -8.94 3.00
C THR A 245 -4.28 -10.33 2.35
N MET A 246 -5.43 -10.98 2.20
CA MET A 246 -5.51 -12.29 1.54
C MET A 246 -5.26 -12.23 0.05
N ALA A 247 -5.53 -11.08 -0.59
CA ALA A 247 -5.41 -10.88 -2.03
C ALA A 247 -4.47 -9.73 -2.42
N GLY A 248 -3.76 -9.10 -1.47
CA GLY A 248 -2.85 -8.00 -1.73
C GLY A 248 -1.81 -8.38 -2.79
N ALA A 249 -2.05 -7.95 -4.04
CA ALA A 249 -1.29 -8.42 -5.21
C ALA A 249 0.19 -8.09 -5.12
N GLU A 250 0.53 -6.98 -4.46
CA GLU A 250 1.90 -6.54 -4.17
C GLU A 250 2.62 -7.52 -3.23
N MET A 251 1.92 -8.10 -2.28
CA MET A 251 2.49 -9.10 -1.37
C MET A 251 2.64 -10.47 -2.04
N TRP A 252 1.68 -10.85 -2.90
CA TRP A 252 1.81 -12.04 -3.73
C TRP A 252 3.00 -11.93 -4.68
N GLN A 253 3.19 -10.78 -5.33
CA GLN A 253 4.33 -10.54 -6.21
C GLN A 253 5.66 -10.74 -5.49
N ARG A 254 5.79 -10.27 -4.24
CA ARG A 254 6.98 -10.48 -3.41
C ARG A 254 7.15 -11.94 -2.99
N ALA A 255 6.06 -12.64 -2.70
CA ALA A 255 6.13 -14.07 -2.40
C ALA A 255 6.58 -14.87 -3.64
N PHE A 256 6.15 -14.50 -4.85
CA PHE A 256 6.65 -15.08 -6.10
C PHE A 256 8.12 -14.72 -6.37
N ALA A 257 8.57 -13.52 -6.05
CA ALA A 257 9.94 -13.06 -6.26
C ALA A 257 10.97 -13.67 -5.28
N ALA A 258 10.53 -14.37 -4.23
CA ALA A 258 11.38 -15.03 -3.25
C ALA A 258 12.20 -16.17 -3.90
N LYS A 259 13.47 -16.32 -3.48
CA LYS A 259 14.35 -17.39 -3.99
C LYS A 259 13.90 -18.80 -3.60
N ASP A 260 13.14 -18.94 -2.53
CA ASP A 260 12.58 -20.19 -2.04
C ASP A 260 11.43 -19.94 -1.03
N ALA A 261 10.66 -20.98 -0.74
CA ALA A 261 9.51 -20.92 0.17
C ALA A 261 9.88 -20.51 1.61
N LYS A 262 11.08 -20.89 2.08
CA LYS A 262 11.57 -20.53 3.43
C LYS A 262 11.89 -19.04 3.48
N SER A 263 12.51 -18.50 2.45
CA SER A 263 12.81 -17.07 2.31
C SER A 263 11.52 -16.24 2.22
N ALA A 264 10.52 -16.70 1.44
CA ALA A 264 9.20 -16.05 1.39
C ALA A 264 8.58 -15.95 2.80
N LYS A 265 8.45 -17.08 3.50
CA LYS A 265 7.83 -17.14 4.83
C LYS A 265 8.60 -16.29 5.86
N LYS A 266 9.94 -16.43 5.91
CA LYS A 266 10.79 -15.70 6.87
C LYS A 266 10.80 -14.20 6.58
N GLY A 267 10.92 -13.80 5.31
CA GLY A 267 10.94 -12.38 4.92
C GLY A 267 9.61 -11.68 5.20
N MET A 268 8.49 -12.31 4.85
CA MET A 268 7.15 -11.80 5.15
C MET A 268 6.92 -11.68 6.66
N PHE A 269 7.28 -12.71 7.44
CA PHE A 269 7.12 -12.69 8.90
C PHE A 269 7.95 -11.58 9.55
N LEU A 270 9.22 -11.44 9.18
CA LEU A 270 10.09 -10.38 9.71
C LEU A 270 9.57 -8.99 9.33
N GLY A 271 9.18 -8.78 8.06
CA GLY A 271 8.61 -7.51 7.61
C GLY A 271 7.34 -7.14 8.36
N THR A 272 6.45 -8.12 8.56
CA THR A 272 5.23 -7.93 9.35
C THR A 272 5.53 -7.59 10.81
N SER A 273 6.55 -8.22 11.41
CA SER A 273 6.96 -7.95 12.81
C SER A 273 7.48 -6.52 12.97
N VAL A 274 8.32 -6.06 12.05
CA VAL A 274 8.80 -4.66 12.05
C VAL A 274 7.63 -3.70 11.86
N TYR A 275 6.70 -3.98 10.93
CA TYR A 275 5.49 -3.19 10.76
C TYR A 275 4.67 -3.09 12.05
N GLY A 276 4.55 -4.18 12.83
CA GLY A 276 3.86 -4.16 14.13
C GLY A 276 4.44 -3.12 15.11
N VAL A 277 5.76 -2.97 15.12
CA VAL A 277 6.43 -1.92 15.93
C VAL A 277 6.08 -0.52 15.39
N THR A 278 6.05 -0.35 14.07
CA THR A 278 5.76 0.96 13.46
C THR A 278 4.33 1.45 13.76
N ILE A 279 3.36 0.54 13.94
CA ILE A 279 1.99 0.90 14.35
C ILE A 279 1.99 1.67 15.68
N ILE A 280 2.76 1.19 16.67
CA ILE A 280 2.87 1.82 17.98
C ILE A 280 3.48 3.22 17.85
N LEU A 281 4.53 3.34 17.05
CA LEU A 281 5.22 4.63 16.84
C LEU A 281 4.35 5.64 16.09
N VAL A 282 3.58 5.21 15.08
CA VAL A 282 2.63 6.07 14.35
C VAL A 282 1.51 6.55 15.27
N PHE A 283 0.97 5.67 16.09
CA PHE A 283 -0.04 6.04 17.08
C PHE A 283 0.51 7.07 18.07
N PHE A 284 1.71 6.84 18.60
CA PHE A 284 2.39 7.80 19.48
C PHE A 284 2.58 9.14 18.78
N MET A 285 3.09 9.17 17.53
CA MET A 285 3.28 10.42 16.77
C MET A 285 1.99 11.19 16.57
N GLY A 286 0.85 10.52 16.35
CA GLY A 286 -0.45 11.18 16.25
C GLY A 286 -0.89 11.81 17.57
N LEU A 287 -0.75 11.09 18.70
CA LEU A 287 -1.12 11.60 20.02
C LEU A 287 -0.21 12.75 20.48
N VAL A 288 1.10 12.63 20.27
CA VAL A 288 2.05 13.70 20.68
C VAL A 288 1.94 14.93 19.79
N ALA A 289 1.57 14.76 18.52
CA ALA A 289 1.28 15.89 17.63
C ALA A 289 0.09 16.71 18.12
N HIS A 290 -0.93 16.05 18.69
CA HIS A 290 -2.06 16.73 19.33
C HIS A 290 -1.62 17.61 20.51
N GLN A 291 -0.58 17.21 21.27
CA GLN A 291 -0.04 18.00 22.38
C GLN A 291 0.89 19.14 21.92
N ILE A 292 1.75 18.89 20.90
CA ILE A 292 2.81 19.82 20.49
C ILE A 292 2.30 20.83 19.46
N VAL A 293 1.54 20.36 18.46
CA VAL A 293 1.08 21.18 17.33
C VAL A 293 -0.35 21.67 17.56
N GLY A 294 -1.18 20.85 18.24
CA GLY A 294 -2.56 21.22 18.53
C GLY A 294 -3.39 21.44 17.27
N ASP A 295 -4.32 22.41 17.31
CA ASP A 295 -5.26 22.69 16.21
C ASP A 295 -4.59 23.35 14.98
N GLU A 296 -3.30 23.74 15.05
CA GLU A 296 -2.58 24.32 13.92
C GLU A 296 -2.59 23.39 12.70
N ILE A 297 -2.63 22.04 12.89
CA ILE A 297 -2.68 21.06 11.81
C ILE A 297 -3.89 21.28 10.89
N LEU A 298 -5.07 21.49 11.48
CA LEU A 298 -6.29 21.68 10.71
C LEU A 298 -6.47 23.11 10.22
N THR A 299 -6.10 24.10 11.04
CA THR A 299 -6.29 25.52 10.73
C THR A 299 -5.32 26.01 9.67
N GLN A 300 -4.07 25.52 9.68
CA GLN A 300 -3.03 25.97 8.76
C GLN A 300 -2.97 25.08 7.48
N PHE A 301 -3.10 23.76 7.62
CA PHE A 301 -2.92 22.83 6.49
C PHE A 301 -4.21 22.19 5.97
N GLY A 302 -5.33 22.34 6.68
CA GLY A 302 -6.65 21.85 6.27
C GLY A 302 -6.77 20.32 6.14
N SER A 303 -5.75 19.56 6.55
CA SER A 303 -5.73 18.10 6.43
C SER A 303 -4.97 17.45 7.58
N THR A 304 -5.53 16.36 8.13
CA THR A 304 -4.85 15.53 9.11
C THR A 304 -3.64 14.77 8.57
N ASP A 305 -3.47 14.67 7.25
CA ASP A 305 -2.27 14.07 6.63
C ASP A 305 -1.01 14.90 6.92
N ALA A 306 -1.16 16.17 7.31
CA ALA A 306 -0.06 17.04 7.74
C ALA A 306 0.52 16.71 9.13
N THR A 307 -0.10 15.80 9.91
CA THR A 307 0.26 15.51 11.31
C THR A 307 1.75 15.21 11.51
N VAL A 308 2.32 14.27 10.77
CA VAL A 308 3.73 13.87 10.95
C VAL A 308 4.70 14.92 10.39
N PRO A 309 4.49 15.49 9.19
CA PRO A 309 5.32 16.59 8.70
C PRO A 309 5.31 17.80 9.63
N ALA A 310 4.15 18.26 10.09
CA ALA A 310 4.03 19.38 11.03
C ALA A 310 4.75 19.11 12.35
N LEU A 311 4.60 17.89 12.89
CA LEU A 311 5.32 17.47 14.09
C LEU A 311 6.84 17.53 13.86
N ALA A 312 7.34 17.01 12.74
CA ALA A 312 8.76 17.02 12.40
C ALA A 312 9.32 18.46 12.33
N ILE A 313 8.61 19.36 11.65
CA ILE A 313 8.99 20.79 11.55
C ILE A 313 9.05 21.45 12.94
N LYS A 314 8.14 21.08 13.85
CA LYS A 314 8.06 21.70 15.18
C LYS A 314 9.14 21.21 16.16
N VAL A 315 9.55 19.92 16.04
CA VAL A 315 10.45 19.30 17.04
C VAL A 315 11.89 19.10 16.58
N LEU A 316 12.18 19.19 15.26
CA LEU A 316 13.49 18.93 14.73
C LEU A 316 14.22 20.24 14.35
N PRO A 317 15.53 20.30 14.55
CA PRO A 317 16.34 21.41 14.04
C PRO A 317 16.52 21.33 12.50
N VAL A 318 16.87 22.46 11.91
CA VAL A 318 17.23 22.60 10.48
C VAL A 318 18.22 21.50 10.06
N GLY A 319 18.02 20.93 8.90
CA GLY A 319 18.78 19.80 8.35
C GLY A 319 18.21 18.44 8.78
N LEU A 320 17.92 18.23 10.07
CA LEU A 320 17.22 17.00 10.52
C LEU A 320 15.75 17.00 10.08
N THR A 321 15.10 18.16 10.02
CA THR A 321 13.78 18.31 9.43
C THR A 321 13.77 17.88 7.97
N GLY A 322 14.71 18.35 7.16
CA GLY A 322 14.86 17.95 5.77
C GLY A 322 15.09 16.45 5.58
N LEU A 323 15.93 15.84 6.43
CA LEU A 323 16.15 14.38 6.43
C LEU A 323 14.89 13.60 6.82
N ALA A 324 14.12 14.07 7.79
CA ALA A 324 12.86 13.45 8.18
C ALA A 324 11.81 13.53 7.04
N LEU A 325 11.70 14.69 6.38
CA LEU A 325 10.80 14.86 5.24
C LEU A 325 11.24 14.01 4.03
N ALA A 326 12.54 13.92 3.75
CA ALA A 326 13.07 13.00 2.75
C ALA A 326 12.78 11.52 3.12
N GLY A 327 12.88 11.18 4.41
CA GLY A 327 12.48 9.85 4.93
C GLY A 327 10.99 9.56 4.74
N MET A 328 10.11 10.53 4.93
CA MET A 328 8.67 10.38 4.64
C MET A 328 8.42 10.21 3.14
N LEU A 329 9.06 11.03 2.30
CA LEU A 329 8.98 10.89 0.85
C LEU A 329 9.51 9.53 0.38
N SER A 330 10.54 9.00 1.04
CA SER A 330 11.12 7.70 0.69
C SER A 330 10.10 6.57 0.81
N VAL A 331 9.34 6.53 1.89
CA VAL A 331 8.31 5.50 2.09
C VAL A 331 7.10 5.68 1.17
N ILE A 332 6.74 6.92 0.89
CA ILE A 332 5.66 7.21 -0.04
C ILE A 332 6.03 6.72 -1.44
N MET A 333 7.26 7.03 -1.90
CA MET A 333 7.76 6.61 -3.21
C MET A 333 7.87 5.10 -3.33
N SER A 334 8.45 4.38 -2.35
CA SER A 334 8.57 2.92 -2.38
C SER A 334 7.21 2.22 -2.49
N THR A 335 6.22 2.76 -1.81
CA THR A 335 4.84 2.26 -1.90
C THR A 335 4.24 2.59 -3.27
N ALA A 336 4.33 3.84 -3.74
CA ALA A 336 3.78 4.26 -5.03
C ALA A 336 4.31 3.39 -6.17
N ASP A 337 5.62 3.16 -6.22
CA ASP A 337 6.29 2.38 -7.26
C ASP A 337 5.85 0.92 -7.26
N SER A 338 5.75 0.32 -6.08
CA SER A 338 5.32 -1.06 -5.91
C SER A 338 3.89 -1.28 -6.39
N TYR A 339 2.96 -0.40 -6.00
CA TYR A 339 1.56 -0.49 -6.40
C TYR A 339 1.36 -0.12 -7.87
N LEU A 340 2.11 0.85 -8.38
CA LEU A 340 2.09 1.20 -9.80
C LEU A 340 2.62 0.05 -10.66
N LEU A 341 3.72 -0.62 -10.27
CA LEU A 341 4.26 -1.77 -10.98
C LEU A 341 3.26 -2.93 -11.04
N VAL A 342 2.56 -3.21 -9.94
CA VAL A 342 1.50 -4.25 -9.90
C VAL A 342 0.31 -3.86 -10.78
N SER A 343 -0.08 -2.58 -10.78
CA SER A 343 -1.15 -2.09 -11.66
C SER A 343 -0.77 -2.25 -13.14
N VAL A 344 0.46 -1.88 -13.49
CA VAL A 344 1.02 -2.06 -14.85
C VAL A 344 1.08 -3.53 -15.24
N GLN A 345 1.54 -4.41 -14.36
CA GLN A 345 1.56 -5.85 -14.59
C GLN A 345 0.15 -6.37 -14.89
N SER A 346 -0.84 -5.96 -14.10
CA SER A 346 -2.23 -6.37 -14.30
C SER A 346 -2.79 -5.94 -15.65
N VAL A 347 -2.49 -4.70 -16.09
CA VAL A 347 -2.93 -4.21 -17.41
C VAL A 347 -2.20 -4.90 -18.55
N VAL A 348 -0.86 -4.94 -18.50
CA VAL A 348 -0.05 -5.38 -19.64
C VAL A 348 0.07 -6.90 -19.68
N ARG A 349 0.53 -7.52 -18.59
CA ARG A 349 0.77 -8.97 -18.52
C ARG A 349 -0.51 -9.77 -18.36
N ASP A 350 -1.43 -9.30 -17.50
CA ASP A 350 -2.61 -10.10 -17.18
C ASP A 350 -3.79 -9.83 -18.12
N ILE A 351 -3.96 -8.60 -18.65
CA ILE A 351 -5.05 -8.27 -19.59
C ILE A 351 -4.55 -8.30 -21.03
N MET A 352 -3.63 -7.41 -21.43
CA MET A 352 -3.25 -7.26 -22.84
C MET A 352 -2.63 -8.54 -23.41
N TYR A 353 -1.69 -9.17 -22.69
CA TYR A 353 -1.08 -10.41 -23.12
C TYR A 353 -2.10 -11.56 -23.27
N THR A 354 -3.15 -11.58 -22.44
CA THR A 354 -4.23 -12.58 -22.55
C THR A 354 -4.97 -12.51 -23.89
N PHE A 355 -5.14 -11.29 -24.45
CA PHE A 355 -5.79 -11.08 -25.74
C PHE A 355 -4.78 -11.11 -26.92
N ASN A 356 -3.49 -10.90 -26.64
CA ASN A 356 -2.42 -10.98 -27.65
C ASN A 356 -1.25 -11.83 -27.14
N PRO A 357 -1.38 -13.17 -27.12
CA PRO A 357 -0.33 -14.07 -26.60
C PRO A 357 0.97 -14.09 -27.41
N GLN A 358 0.97 -13.49 -28.59
CA GLN A 358 2.17 -13.38 -29.45
C GLN A 358 3.00 -12.13 -29.17
N MET A 359 2.62 -11.33 -28.15
CA MET A 359 3.36 -10.14 -27.75
C MET A 359 4.78 -10.54 -27.30
N THR A 360 5.79 -9.93 -27.90
CA THR A 360 7.20 -10.17 -27.57
C THR A 360 7.55 -9.47 -26.26
N ASP A 361 8.58 -9.97 -25.54
CA ASP A 361 9.11 -9.33 -24.33
C ASP A 361 9.41 -7.83 -24.52
N LYS A 362 9.97 -7.48 -25.68
CA LYS A 362 10.24 -6.06 -26.01
C LYS A 362 8.97 -5.22 -26.09
N ALA A 363 7.91 -5.77 -26.67
CA ALA A 363 6.62 -5.09 -26.76
C ALA A 363 5.96 -4.99 -25.37
N GLU A 364 6.02 -6.05 -24.58
CA GLU A 364 5.49 -6.08 -23.22
C GLU A 364 6.19 -5.04 -22.33
N ILE A 365 7.52 -4.95 -22.34
CA ILE A 365 8.28 -3.92 -21.62
C ILE A 365 7.94 -2.50 -22.13
N LYS A 366 7.78 -2.32 -23.44
CA LYS A 366 7.38 -1.03 -24.03
C LYS A 366 6.02 -0.59 -23.52
N TRP A 367 5.01 -1.48 -23.55
CA TRP A 367 3.68 -1.18 -23.04
C TRP A 367 3.69 -0.95 -21.53
N SER A 368 4.48 -1.69 -20.78
CA SER A 368 4.65 -1.48 -19.34
C SER A 368 5.16 -0.07 -19.04
N ARG A 369 6.14 0.43 -19.78
CA ARG A 369 6.61 1.82 -19.64
C ARG A 369 5.55 2.85 -20.00
N ILE A 370 4.74 2.61 -21.05
CA ILE A 370 3.65 3.49 -21.43
C ILE A 370 2.60 3.54 -20.31
N PHE A 371 2.18 2.39 -19.78
CA PHE A 371 1.20 2.36 -18.70
C PHE A 371 1.75 2.86 -17.36
N SER A 372 3.06 2.81 -17.12
CA SER A 372 3.70 3.50 -15.98
C SER A 372 3.62 5.03 -16.08
N ILE A 373 3.27 5.58 -17.26
CA ILE A 373 2.99 7.00 -17.46
C ILE A 373 1.48 7.27 -17.41
N VAL A 374 0.66 6.42 -18.05
CA VAL A 374 -0.79 6.63 -18.19
C VAL A 374 -1.53 6.45 -16.86
N LEU A 375 -1.22 5.39 -16.11
CA LEU A 375 -1.94 5.08 -14.86
C LEU A 375 -1.76 6.16 -13.76
N PRO A 376 -0.58 6.76 -13.55
CA PRO A 376 -0.43 7.86 -12.61
C PRO A 376 -1.24 9.11 -12.96
N ILE A 377 -1.57 9.35 -14.23
CA ILE A 377 -2.48 10.44 -14.62
C ILE A 377 -3.88 10.19 -14.03
N GLY A 378 -4.38 8.95 -14.11
CA GLY A 378 -5.63 8.57 -13.44
C GLY A 378 -5.55 8.74 -11.93
N ALA A 379 -4.42 8.36 -11.32
CA ALA A 379 -4.17 8.54 -9.89
C ALA A 379 -4.14 10.04 -9.50
N LEU A 380 -3.54 10.90 -10.32
CA LEU A 380 -3.53 12.36 -10.11
C LEU A 380 -4.96 12.93 -10.08
N ILE A 381 -5.80 12.53 -11.04
CA ILE A 381 -7.20 12.99 -11.09
C ILE A 381 -7.92 12.64 -9.77
N ILE A 382 -7.77 11.40 -9.28
CA ILE A 382 -8.36 10.96 -8.01
C ILE A 382 -7.81 11.80 -6.84
N ALA A 383 -6.50 12.03 -6.79
CA ALA A 383 -5.84 12.78 -5.74
C ALA A 383 -6.28 14.26 -5.68
N LEU A 384 -6.54 14.87 -6.84
CA LEU A 384 -7.05 16.24 -6.92
C LEU A 384 -8.50 16.36 -6.44
N TYR A 385 -9.30 15.28 -6.57
CA TYR A 385 -10.70 15.25 -6.17
C TYR A 385 -10.87 14.92 -4.67
N ILE A 386 -10.09 13.95 -4.15
CA ILE A 386 -10.16 13.48 -2.77
C ILE A 386 -8.82 13.83 -2.09
N LYS A 387 -8.76 14.97 -1.42
CA LYS A 387 -7.54 15.51 -0.81
C LYS A 387 -7.24 14.89 0.59
N ASN A 388 -7.44 13.57 0.74
CA ASN A 388 -7.10 12.82 1.95
C ASN A 388 -6.62 11.41 1.62
N ALA A 389 -5.36 11.12 1.94
CA ALA A 389 -4.70 9.88 1.55
C ALA A 389 -5.34 8.64 2.16
N TYR A 390 -5.77 8.71 3.43
CA TYR A 390 -6.43 7.59 4.11
C TYR A 390 -7.78 7.24 3.45
N ASN A 391 -8.60 8.24 3.16
CA ASN A 391 -9.91 8.04 2.57
C ASN A 391 -9.83 7.44 1.15
N ILE A 392 -8.86 7.87 0.33
CA ILE A 392 -8.62 7.28 -0.99
C ILE A 392 -8.26 5.81 -0.86
N LEU A 393 -7.31 5.50 0.03
CA LEU A 393 -6.86 4.13 0.27
C LEU A 393 -8.02 3.24 0.68
N MET A 394 -8.78 3.64 1.71
CA MET A 394 -9.90 2.85 2.24
C MET A 394 -11.01 2.69 1.22
N PHE A 395 -11.24 3.71 0.37
CA PHE A 395 -12.18 3.61 -0.75
C PHE A 395 -11.78 2.50 -1.72
N ALA A 396 -10.54 2.51 -2.22
CA ALA A 396 -10.05 1.53 -3.18
C ALA A 396 -9.96 0.11 -2.58
N TRP A 397 -9.46 -0.02 -1.35
CA TRP A 397 -9.25 -1.31 -0.70
C TRP A 397 -10.55 -2.00 -0.29
N SER A 398 -11.60 -1.25 0.08
CA SER A 398 -12.89 -1.82 0.46
C SER A 398 -13.54 -2.63 -0.66
N PHE A 399 -13.49 -2.11 -1.90
CA PHE A 399 -14.02 -2.84 -3.07
C PHE A 399 -13.23 -4.10 -3.37
N TYR A 400 -11.91 -3.99 -3.35
CA TYR A 400 -11.03 -5.11 -3.65
C TYR A 400 -11.13 -6.22 -2.60
N ALA A 401 -11.13 -5.85 -1.33
CA ALA A 401 -11.32 -6.80 -0.23
C ALA A 401 -12.64 -7.56 -0.38
N ALA A 402 -13.75 -6.83 -0.59
CA ALA A 402 -15.06 -7.42 -0.76
C ALA A 402 -15.17 -8.35 -1.98
N ALA A 403 -14.50 -8.02 -3.09
CA ALA A 403 -14.57 -8.80 -4.31
C ALA A 403 -13.56 -9.95 -4.37
N CYS A 404 -12.32 -9.73 -3.94
CA CYS A 404 -11.18 -10.57 -4.30
C CYS A 404 -10.55 -11.33 -3.14
N GLY A 405 -10.70 -10.87 -1.90
CA GLY A 405 -10.00 -11.44 -0.74
C GLY A 405 -10.31 -12.91 -0.51
N LEU A 406 -11.58 -13.27 -0.40
CA LEU A 406 -12.00 -14.65 -0.19
C LEU A 406 -11.74 -15.55 -1.41
N PRO A 407 -12.03 -15.14 -2.67
CA PRO A 407 -11.65 -15.90 -3.86
C PRO A 407 -10.16 -16.20 -3.96
N ALA A 408 -9.28 -15.25 -3.62
CA ALA A 408 -7.83 -15.45 -3.63
C ALA A 408 -7.40 -16.52 -2.63
N PHE A 409 -7.91 -16.46 -1.39
CA PHE A 409 -7.64 -17.48 -0.38
C PHE A 409 -8.18 -18.87 -0.80
N ALA A 410 -9.42 -18.92 -1.28
CA ALA A 410 -10.05 -20.14 -1.75
C ALA A 410 -9.29 -20.76 -2.93
N SER A 411 -8.64 -19.96 -3.77
CA SER A 411 -7.84 -20.44 -4.89
C SER A 411 -6.66 -21.33 -4.46
N LEU A 412 -6.14 -21.15 -3.24
CA LEU A 412 -5.03 -21.95 -2.70
C LEU A 412 -5.46 -23.18 -1.90
N TYR A 413 -6.62 -23.12 -1.25
CA TYR A 413 -6.96 -24.11 -0.22
C TYR A 413 -8.28 -24.86 -0.44
N TRP A 414 -9.27 -24.25 -1.13
CA TRP A 414 -10.60 -24.85 -1.20
C TRP A 414 -10.82 -25.66 -2.50
N LYS A 415 -10.72 -26.99 -2.40
CA LYS A 415 -10.84 -27.93 -3.54
C LYS A 415 -12.14 -27.78 -4.33
N LYS A 416 -13.24 -27.43 -3.66
CA LYS A 416 -14.58 -27.33 -4.28
C LYS A 416 -14.87 -25.97 -4.91
N ALA A 417 -13.95 -25.00 -4.83
CA ALA A 417 -14.15 -23.70 -5.48
C ALA A 417 -14.16 -23.87 -7.01
N THR A 418 -15.26 -23.44 -7.63
CA THR A 418 -15.50 -23.56 -9.08
C THR A 418 -15.30 -22.22 -9.77
N ARG A 419 -15.13 -22.25 -11.10
CA ARG A 419 -15.08 -21.02 -11.93
C ARG A 419 -16.31 -20.15 -11.71
N GLN A 420 -17.51 -20.75 -11.77
CA GLN A 420 -18.78 -20.04 -11.61
C GLN A 420 -18.90 -19.42 -10.20
N GLY A 421 -18.50 -20.18 -9.17
CA GLY A 421 -18.52 -19.71 -7.80
C GLY A 421 -17.59 -18.52 -7.57
N VAL A 422 -16.37 -18.57 -8.11
CA VAL A 422 -15.40 -17.46 -8.00
C VAL A 422 -15.87 -16.22 -8.76
N LEU A 423 -16.39 -16.37 -9.98
CA LEU A 423 -16.92 -15.24 -10.75
C LEU A 423 -18.14 -14.61 -10.06
N ALA A 424 -19.10 -15.43 -9.59
CA ALA A 424 -20.26 -14.94 -8.84
C ALA A 424 -19.83 -14.21 -7.56
N ALA A 425 -18.85 -14.72 -6.84
CA ALA A 425 -18.30 -14.12 -5.62
C ALA A 425 -17.68 -12.74 -5.90
N MET A 426 -16.81 -12.64 -6.90
CA MET A 426 -16.17 -11.37 -7.26
C MET A 426 -17.18 -10.30 -7.67
N ILE A 427 -18.16 -10.68 -8.51
CA ILE A 427 -19.17 -9.75 -9.01
C ILE A 427 -20.12 -9.32 -7.89
N SER A 428 -20.67 -10.29 -7.10
CA SER A 428 -21.59 -9.96 -6.02
C SER A 428 -20.95 -9.15 -4.91
N GLY A 429 -19.72 -9.50 -4.50
CA GLY A 429 -18.96 -8.74 -3.51
C GLY A 429 -18.74 -7.29 -3.91
N PHE A 430 -18.32 -7.06 -5.17
CA PHE A 430 -18.16 -5.74 -5.73
C PHE A 430 -19.48 -4.96 -5.80
N MET A 431 -20.51 -5.55 -6.42
CA MET A 431 -21.80 -4.88 -6.63
C MET A 431 -22.48 -4.50 -5.31
N VAL A 432 -22.45 -5.39 -4.31
CA VAL A 432 -23.02 -5.11 -2.99
C VAL A 432 -22.19 -4.03 -2.27
N CYS A 433 -20.86 -4.06 -2.34
CA CYS A 433 -20.01 -3.04 -1.73
C CYS A 433 -20.27 -1.66 -2.35
N VAL A 434 -20.32 -1.56 -3.69
CA VAL A 434 -20.64 -0.31 -4.41
C VAL A 434 -22.05 0.17 -4.07
N GLY A 435 -23.05 -0.71 -4.20
CA GLY A 435 -24.45 -0.37 -3.91
C GLY A 435 -24.64 0.13 -2.49
N TRP A 436 -24.02 -0.53 -1.50
CA TRP A 436 -24.08 -0.12 -0.10
C TRP A 436 -23.50 1.27 0.13
N LYS A 437 -22.41 1.57 -0.55
CA LYS A 437 -21.78 2.89 -0.48
C LYS A 437 -22.64 3.98 -1.16
N MET A 438 -23.25 3.66 -2.32
CA MET A 438 -24.12 4.60 -3.05
C MET A 438 -25.37 4.98 -2.26
N ILE A 439 -25.95 4.08 -1.45
CA ILE A 439 -27.08 4.36 -0.58
C ILE A 439 -26.69 4.99 0.76
N GLY A 440 -25.44 5.46 0.90
CA GLY A 440 -24.98 6.22 2.08
C GLY A 440 -24.60 5.37 3.28
N GLN A 441 -24.26 4.09 3.10
CA GLN A 441 -23.84 3.17 4.17
C GLN A 441 -24.86 3.10 5.33
N PRO A 442 -26.03 2.53 5.11
CA PRO A 442 -27.10 2.41 6.11
C PRO A 442 -26.57 1.86 7.43
N PHE A 443 -27.14 2.31 8.53
CA PHE A 443 -26.74 1.96 9.91
C PHE A 443 -25.30 2.34 10.27
N GLY A 444 -24.64 3.21 9.48
CA GLY A 444 -23.22 3.53 9.65
C GLY A 444 -22.28 2.35 9.38
N LEU A 445 -22.77 1.26 8.76
CA LEU A 445 -21.99 0.05 8.53
C LEU A 445 -21.13 0.21 7.28
N GLY A 446 -19.81 0.04 7.42
CA GLY A 446 -18.85 0.14 6.31
C GLY A 446 -19.14 -0.87 5.19
N ALA A 447 -19.06 -0.42 3.94
CA ALA A 447 -19.48 -1.16 2.76
C ALA A 447 -18.75 -2.49 2.52
N ALA A 448 -17.52 -2.64 3.03
CA ALA A 448 -16.76 -3.89 2.93
C ALA A 448 -17.45 -5.05 3.67
N VAL A 449 -18.21 -4.79 4.75
CA VAL A 449 -18.88 -5.85 5.53
C VAL A 449 -19.94 -6.56 4.69
N PRO A 450 -21.00 -5.88 4.22
CA PRO A 450 -22.02 -6.56 3.40
C PRO A 450 -21.46 -7.08 2.08
N GLY A 451 -20.47 -6.39 1.47
CA GLY A 451 -19.80 -6.86 0.27
C GLY A 451 -19.08 -8.19 0.49
N THR A 452 -18.29 -8.32 1.57
CA THR A 452 -17.57 -9.56 1.91
C THR A 452 -18.52 -10.69 2.26
N ILE A 453 -19.62 -10.41 2.97
CA ILE A 453 -20.65 -11.41 3.28
C ILE A 453 -21.29 -11.93 1.98
N SER A 454 -21.67 -11.04 1.08
CA SER A 454 -22.24 -11.41 -0.24
C SER A 454 -21.25 -12.24 -1.05
N CYS A 455 -19.97 -11.85 -1.08
CA CYS A 455 -18.90 -12.60 -1.73
C CYS A 455 -18.78 -14.03 -1.14
N ALA A 456 -18.79 -14.18 0.19
CA ALA A 456 -18.70 -15.47 0.88
C ALA A 456 -19.87 -16.37 0.52
N ILE A 457 -21.10 -15.85 0.61
CA ILE A 457 -22.33 -16.59 0.28
C ILE A 457 -22.29 -17.07 -1.18
N ALA A 458 -22.03 -16.14 -2.12
CA ALA A 458 -21.96 -16.47 -3.54
C ALA A 458 -20.86 -17.50 -3.85
N LEU A 459 -19.67 -17.33 -3.24
CA LEU A 459 -18.56 -18.26 -3.40
C LEU A 459 -18.95 -19.69 -2.96
N VAL A 460 -19.55 -19.82 -1.78
CA VAL A 460 -19.91 -21.13 -1.22
C VAL A 460 -21.09 -21.75 -1.97
N VAL A 461 -22.19 -21.02 -2.07
CA VAL A 461 -23.44 -21.54 -2.65
C VAL A 461 -23.24 -21.93 -4.11
N VAL A 462 -22.73 -21.00 -4.93
CA VAL A 462 -22.55 -21.26 -6.37
C VAL A 462 -21.50 -22.35 -6.61
N SER A 463 -20.40 -22.38 -5.82
CA SER A 463 -19.42 -23.45 -5.98
C SER A 463 -19.98 -24.82 -5.62
N LEU A 464 -20.79 -24.94 -4.58
CA LEU A 464 -21.41 -26.22 -4.23
C LEU A 464 -22.45 -26.66 -5.25
N MET A 465 -23.22 -25.73 -5.83
CA MET A 465 -24.20 -26.02 -6.88
C MET A 465 -23.57 -26.41 -8.22
N THR A 466 -22.36 -25.90 -8.50
CA THR A 466 -21.65 -26.12 -9.77
C THR A 466 -20.43 -27.04 -9.62
N CYS A 467 -20.35 -27.78 -8.52
CA CYS A 467 -19.21 -28.63 -8.19
C CYS A 467 -18.98 -29.68 -9.26
N GLN A 468 -18.06 -29.42 -10.18
CA GLN A 468 -17.50 -30.41 -11.08
C GLN A 468 -16.25 -31.00 -10.43
N LYS A 469 -15.96 -32.29 -10.69
CA LYS A 469 -14.72 -32.95 -10.25
C LYS A 469 -13.50 -32.39 -10.99
N THR A 470 -13.17 -31.12 -10.81
CA THR A 470 -11.95 -30.54 -11.34
C THR A 470 -10.84 -30.73 -10.31
N PRO A 471 -9.84 -31.58 -10.57
CA PRO A 471 -8.70 -31.70 -9.68
C PRO A 471 -7.95 -30.37 -9.68
N SER A 472 -7.83 -29.74 -8.51
CA SER A 472 -7.05 -28.54 -8.38
C SER A 472 -5.57 -28.92 -8.35
N LYS A 473 -4.86 -28.65 -9.47
CA LYS A 473 -3.41 -28.88 -9.63
C LYS A 473 -2.56 -28.24 -8.53
N PHE A 474 -3.09 -27.22 -7.85
CA PHE A 474 -2.35 -26.43 -6.87
C PHE A 474 -2.44 -26.95 -5.45
N LEU A 475 -3.31 -27.92 -5.18
CA LEU A 475 -3.55 -28.45 -3.84
C LEU A 475 -2.59 -29.61 -3.50
N ASP A 476 -1.83 -30.07 -4.49
CA ASP A 476 -0.84 -31.14 -4.33
C ASP A 476 0.58 -30.61 -4.11
N VAL A 477 0.73 -29.34 -3.70
CA VAL A 477 1.99 -28.72 -3.31
C VAL A 477 2.03 -28.68 -1.79
N GLU A 478 2.58 -29.71 -1.17
CA GLU A 478 2.93 -29.77 0.25
C GLU A 478 4.18 -28.95 0.57
#